data_12500522ddd9e3e16eaee622b29d2ec9
#
_entry.id   12500522ddd9e3e16eaee622b29d2ec9
#
_cell.length_a   1.000
_cell.length_b   1.000
_cell.length_c   1.000
_cell.angle_alpha   90.00
_cell.angle_beta   90.00
_cell.angle_gamma   90.00
#
_symmetry.space_group_name_H-M   'P 1'
#
loop_
_entity.id
_entity.type
_entity.pdbx_description
1 polymer ?
#
loop_
_entity_poly.entity_id
_entity_poly.type
_entity_poly.pdbx_seq_one_letter_code
_entity_poly.pdbx_strand_id
1 'polypeptide(L)'
;VFSHKTGGDRDEQLEAIPVERDDRNQAIGPMQKIQARTTFTFPGRNGKYSNLTWTGQHFDTVHQNTLPPGDARIYRTKPKTFATEVHHHYGTDDFQLACAIDTDHPAVQDDLKLWGEWINDTTGVDGFCFEGAAYLRPTFLNEWLVHVRRYSRRKLFAVGDYWAEDVESLHHFISTTGGQLAMLDVPLHYNFHRASRAGGRFDLRRILFGTLMREQPTLAVTFVENHNSQPLRALESVVEPWFKPLAYAMILLRREGYPCVFYGDYYGGHYVDIGRDRQPHEIWLNSHRFLIDKFLYARKHYAHGPQYDYFEHPDCLGWTRLGTPDFPKAMAVVLSDAAGGAQWMEVGKPNTIFRDVTEHIPGLVQTNEAGWGDFRCLGGSVSVWVEV
;
A
#
# COMPACT_ATOMS: atom_id res chain seq x y z
N VAL A 1 -8.15 11.13 -3.00
CA VAL A 1 -9.43 11.38 -2.32
C VAL A 1 -9.15 11.51 -0.84
N PHE A 2 -9.88 12.34 -0.13
CA PHE A 2 -9.47 12.94 1.14
C PHE A 2 -10.43 12.58 2.25
N SER A 3 -9.90 12.13 3.38
CA SER A 3 -10.65 12.04 4.64
C SER A 3 -10.69 13.38 5.38
N HIS A 4 -9.72 14.26 5.14
CA HIS A 4 -9.51 15.51 5.88
C HIS A 4 -9.21 16.69 4.98
N LYS A 5 -9.49 17.89 5.49
CA LYS A 5 -9.00 19.17 4.95
C LYS A 5 -8.10 19.85 5.97
N THR A 6 -7.01 20.43 5.52
CA THR A 6 -6.20 21.37 6.32
C THR A 6 -7.02 22.61 6.67
N GLY A 7 -6.57 23.42 7.61
CA GLY A 7 -7.31 24.60 8.08
C GLY A 7 -7.79 25.51 6.96
N GLY A 8 -9.02 25.99 7.05
CA GLY A 8 -9.64 26.93 6.11
C GLY A 8 -8.94 28.28 6.03
N ASP A 9 -9.34 29.12 5.09
CA ASP A 9 -8.82 30.48 4.90
C ASP A 9 -9.49 31.52 5.82
N ARG A 10 -10.62 31.16 6.43
CA ARG A 10 -11.33 32.04 7.39
C ARG A 10 -11.74 31.29 8.64
N ASP A 11 -11.74 32.03 9.75
CA ASP A 11 -12.26 31.58 11.02
C ASP A 11 -13.78 31.58 11.03
N GLU A 12 -14.37 30.63 11.73
CA GLU A 12 -15.79 30.47 11.95
C GLU A 12 -16.05 30.15 13.43
N GLN A 13 -17.10 30.70 14.00
CA GLN A 13 -17.53 30.34 15.35
C GLN A 13 -18.49 29.16 15.27
N LEU A 14 -18.13 28.08 15.97
CA LEU A 14 -18.89 26.83 16.00
C LEU A 14 -19.29 26.43 17.41
N GLU A 15 -20.43 25.76 17.54
CA GLU A 15 -20.76 25.01 18.75
C GLU A 15 -20.25 23.58 18.56
N ALA A 16 -19.40 23.10 19.46
CA ALA A 16 -18.76 21.83 19.36
C ALA A 16 -18.52 21.18 20.73
N ILE A 17 -18.36 19.86 20.73
CA ILE A 17 -18.19 19.04 21.93
C ILE A 17 -16.76 18.49 21.89
N PRO A 18 -15.93 18.73 22.92
CA PRO A 18 -14.63 18.08 23.01
C PRO A 18 -14.81 16.57 23.20
N VAL A 19 -14.05 15.76 22.44
CA VAL A 19 -14.21 14.31 22.40
C VAL A 19 -12.87 13.62 22.63
N GLU A 20 -12.93 12.34 23.05
CA GLU A 20 -11.75 11.48 23.15
C GLU A 20 -11.08 11.30 21.80
N ARG A 21 -9.76 11.15 21.85
CA ARG A 21 -8.96 10.94 20.64
C ARG A 21 -9.25 9.61 19.99
N ASP A 22 -9.42 8.56 20.79
CA ASP A 22 -9.63 7.20 20.31
C ASP A 22 -11.11 6.81 20.15
N ASP A 23 -12.02 7.66 20.63
CA ASP A 23 -13.48 7.53 20.44
C ASP A 23 -14.14 8.91 20.26
N ARG A 24 -14.33 9.30 19.01
CA ARG A 24 -14.95 10.59 18.64
C ARG A 24 -16.40 10.75 19.07
N ASN A 25 -17.05 9.67 19.47
CA ASN A 25 -18.41 9.71 20.02
C ASN A 25 -18.42 9.92 21.53
N GLN A 26 -17.31 9.67 22.23
CA GLN A 26 -17.18 9.90 23.67
C GLN A 26 -16.84 11.37 23.98
N ALA A 27 -17.78 12.09 24.57
CA ALA A 27 -17.56 13.45 25.01
C ALA A 27 -16.70 13.50 26.30
N ILE A 28 -15.70 14.38 26.31
CA ILE A 28 -14.84 14.65 27.49
C ILE A 28 -15.13 15.99 28.16
N GLY A 29 -16.18 16.67 27.73
CA GLY A 29 -16.61 17.94 28.30
C GLY A 29 -17.94 18.41 27.71
N PRO A 30 -18.49 19.50 28.24
CA PRO A 30 -19.73 20.08 27.74
C PRO A 30 -19.53 20.73 26.38
N MET A 31 -20.65 20.89 25.67
CA MET A 31 -20.69 21.68 24.45
C MET A 31 -20.25 23.12 24.75
N GLN A 32 -19.41 23.67 23.89
CA GLN A 32 -18.86 25.00 24.00
C GLN A 32 -18.71 25.68 22.64
N LYS A 33 -18.58 26.99 22.66
CA LYS A 33 -18.26 27.77 21.46
C LYS A 33 -16.75 27.72 21.24
N ILE A 34 -16.35 27.36 20.06
CA ILE A 34 -14.96 27.40 19.60
C ILE A 34 -14.83 28.30 18.37
N GLN A 35 -13.66 28.78 18.10
CA GLN A 35 -13.33 29.45 16.85
C GLN A 35 -12.35 28.57 16.09
N ALA A 36 -12.74 28.11 14.90
CA ALA A 36 -11.97 27.19 14.09
C ALA A 36 -11.88 27.62 12.63
N ARG A 37 -10.80 27.24 11.97
CA ARG A 37 -10.55 27.56 10.55
C ARG A 37 -11.26 26.56 9.64
N THR A 38 -12.57 26.66 9.57
CA THR A 38 -13.44 25.73 8.84
C THR A 38 -14.04 26.26 7.56
N THR A 39 -13.91 27.57 7.29
CA THR A 39 -14.41 28.16 6.05
C THR A 39 -13.35 28.13 4.96
N PHE A 40 -13.69 27.50 3.81
CA PHE A 40 -12.82 27.37 2.63
C PHE A 40 -13.49 28.08 1.46
N THR A 41 -13.00 29.26 1.09
CA THR A 41 -13.59 30.07 0.01
C THR A 41 -13.02 29.77 -1.37
N PHE A 42 -11.84 29.13 -1.44
CA PHE A 42 -11.13 28.78 -2.66
C PHE A 42 -11.11 29.92 -3.69
N PRO A 43 -10.50 31.07 -3.37
CA PRO A 43 -10.57 32.24 -4.23
C PRO A 43 -10.01 32.01 -5.65
N GLY A 44 -9.06 31.07 -5.80
CA GLY A 44 -8.50 30.69 -7.09
C GLY A 44 -9.50 30.02 -8.05
N ARG A 45 -10.63 29.50 -7.56
CA ARG A 45 -11.66 28.90 -8.41
C ARG A 45 -12.40 29.92 -9.27
N ASN A 46 -12.51 31.19 -8.82
CA ASN A 46 -13.25 32.26 -9.52
C ASN A 46 -14.68 31.81 -9.94
N GLY A 47 -15.38 31.07 -9.07
CA GLY A 47 -16.74 30.55 -9.35
C GLY A 47 -16.78 29.39 -10.37
N LYS A 48 -15.62 28.83 -10.77
CA LYS A 48 -15.57 27.66 -11.65
C LYS A 48 -15.57 26.37 -10.82
N TYR A 49 -15.98 25.29 -11.45
CA TYR A 49 -15.95 23.88 -10.98
C TYR A 49 -16.96 23.55 -9.89
N SER A 50 -17.09 24.32 -8.84
CA SER A 50 -18.06 24.13 -7.76
C SER A 50 -18.40 25.46 -7.11
N ASN A 51 -19.67 25.61 -6.71
CA ASN A 51 -20.17 26.76 -5.97
C ASN A 51 -20.18 26.53 -4.44
N LEU A 52 -19.79 25.33 -3.98
CA LEU A 52 -19.80 25.00 -2.56
C LEU A 52 -18.73 25.80 -1.83
N THR A 53 -19.14 26.57 -0.84
CA THR A 53 -18.26 27.11 0.20
C THR A 53 -18.28 26.15 1.37
N TRP A 54 -17.15 25.52 1.63
CA TRP A 54 -17.03 24.63 2.77
C TRP A 54 -17.03 25.45 4.06
N THR A 55 -17.79 24.99 5.05
CA THR A 55 -17.91 25.59 6.38
C THR A 55 -17.96 24.47 7.43
N GLY A 56 -18.02 24.81 8.71
CA GLY A 56 -18.03 23.86 9.82
C GLY A 56 -19.12 22.77 9.73
N GLN A 57 -20.24 23.07 9.04
CA GLN A 57 -21.30 22.07 8.85
C GLN A 57 -20.91 20.87 7.94
N HIS A 58 -19.83 21.00 7.18
CA HIS A 58 -19.34 19.99 6.24
C HIS A 58 -18.27 19.08 6.85
N PHE A 59 -18.03 19.21 8.17
CA PHE A 59 -17.03 18.44 8.90
C PHE A 59 -17.64 17.73 10.11
N ASP A 60 -17.17 16.52 10.39
CA ASP A 60 -17.56 15.77 11.57
C ASP A 60 -16.79 16.20 12.81
N THR A 61 -15.49 16.43 12.64
CA THR A 61 -14.61 16.88 13.72
C THR A 61 -13.65 17.97 13.26
N VAL A 62 -13.20 18.76 14.22
CA VAL A 62 -12.20 19.80 14.02
C VAL A 62 -11.10 19.64 15.07
N HIS A 63 -9.86 19.55 14.62
CA HIS A 63 -8.69 19.41 15.47
C HIS A 63 -7.94 20.74 15.68
N GLN A 64 -8.01 21.67 14.71
CA GLN A 64 -7.40 22.98 14.83
C GLN A 64 -8.46 23.99 15.21
N ASN A 65 -8.36 24.54 16.41
CA ASN A 65 -9.13 25.71 16.80
C ASN A 65 -8.17 26.86 17.13
N THR A 66 -8.64 28.09 16.94
CA THR A 66 -7.89 29.31 17.23
C THR A 66 -8.20 29.84 18.61
N LEU A 67 -9.26 29.36 19.25
CA LEU A 67 -9.68 29.73 20.61
C LEU A 67 -10.25 28.50 21.34
N PRO A 68 -9.71 28.20 22.55
CA PRO A 68 -8.58 28.88 23.21
C PRO A 68 -7.24 28.54 22.50
N PRO A 69 -6.29 29.47 22.45
CA PRO A 69 -4.98 29.27 21.84
C PRO A 69 -4.22 28.09 22.47
N GLY A 70 -3.62 27.23 21.63
CA GLY A 70 -2.84 26.08 22.09
C GLY A 70 -3.66 24.88 22.56
N ASP A 71 -4.98 24.90 22.37
CA ASP A 71 -5.85 23.75 22.64
C ASP A 71 -5.69 22.69 21.57
N ALA A 72 -5.14 21.55 21.95
CA ALA A 72 -4.91 20.40 21.06
C ALA A 72 -6.05 19.37 21.08
N ARG A 73 -7.18 19.69 21.74
CA ARG A 73 -8.34 18.80 21.79
C ARG A 73 -9.02 18.69 20.43
N ILE A 74 -9.67 17.56 20.23
CA ILE A 74 -10.52 17.32 19.08
C ILE A 74 -11.94 17.67 19.45
N TYR A 75 -12.62 18.36 18.54
CA TYR A 75 -13.97 18.83 18.73
C TYR A 75 -14.90 18.23 17.69
N ARG A 76 -15.92 17.50 18.11
CA ARG A 76 -17.00 17.06 17.26
C ARG A 76 -17.99 18.21 17.04
N THR A 77 -18.29 18.51 15.78
CA THR A 77 -19.26 19.54 15.41
C THR A 77 -20.68 19.07 15.70
N LYS A 78 -21.54 19.94 16.20
CA LYS A 78 -22.92 19.61 16.54
C LYS A 78 -23.82 19.62 15.28
N PRO A 79 -24.85 18.79 15.22
CA PRO A 79 -25.36 17.76 16.16
C PRO A 79 -24.91 16.33 15.81
N LYS A 80 -23.85 16.17 15.08
CA LYS A 80 -23.46 14.94 14.41
C LYS A 80 -22.91 13.89 15.37
N THR A 81 -23.14 12.61 15.02
CA THR A 81 -22.36 11.48 15.52
C THR A 81 -21.24 11.23 14.53
N PHE A 82 -20.05 10.89 15.02
CA PHE A 82 -18.96 10.47 14.16
C PHE A 82 -19.31 9.15 13.47
N ALA A 83 -18.87 8.98 12.22
CA ALA A 83 -19.16 7.79 11.44
C ALA A 83 -18.72 6.51 12.19
N THR A 84 -19.65 5.57 12.35
CA THR A 84 -19.42 4.30 13.06
C THR A 84 -18.85 3.19 12.17
N GLU A 85 -18.83 3.39 10.87
CA GLU A 85 -18.35 2.41 9.87
C GLU A 85 -16.83 2.43 9.67
N VAL A 86 -16.13 3.39 10.29
CA VAL A 86 -14.67 3.45 10.27
C VAL A 86 -14.10 2.45 11.28
N HIS A 87 -13.04 1.77 10.88
CA HIS A 87 -12.47 0.64 11.63
C HIS A 87 -12.09 1.00 13.07
N HIS A 88 -12.53 0.21 14.06
CA HIS A 88 -12.34 0.44 15.48
C HIS A 88 -10.89 0.61 15.95
N HIS A 89 -9.91 0.05 15.25
CA HIS A 89 -8.50 0.17 15.62
C HIS A 89 -7.81 1.44 15.08
N TYR A 90 -8.34 2.02 13.99
CA TYR A 90 -7.70 3.17 13.31
C TYR A 90 -8.68 4.29 12.99
N GLY A 91 -9.98 4.03 13.01
CA GLY A 91 -11.01 4.96 12.53
C GLY A 91 -11.19 6.22 13.35
N THR A 92 -10.60 6.25 14.53
CA THR A 92 -10.61 7.42 15.41
C THR A 92 -9.23 7.99 15.62
N ASP A 93 -8.17 7.27 15.23
CA ASP A 93 -6.80 7.78 15.24
C ASP A 93 -6.57 8.62 13.98
N ASP A 94 -7.18 9.76 14.01
CA ASP A 94 -7.15 10.76 12.98
C ASP A 94 -5.72 11.24 12.72
N PHE A 95 -5.30 11.24 11.47
CA PHE A 95 -4.19 12.08 11.06
C PHE A 95 -4.48 13.49 11.53
N GLN A 96 -3.90 14.00 12.53
CA GLN A 96 -4.05 15.31 13.16
C GLN A 96 -4.14 16.48 12.17
N LEU A 97 -4.94 16.32 11.13
CA LEU A 97 -5.18 17.28 10.05
C LEU A 97 -6.54 17.91 10.25
N ALA A 98 -6.52 19.06 10.67
CA ALA A 98 -7.50 20.11 10.91
C ALA A 98 -8.99 19.71 10.93
N CYS A 99 -9.57 19.17 9.86
CA CYS A 99 -11.02 18.96 9.73
C CYS A 99 -11.33 17.61 9.09
N ALA A 100 -12.00 16.70 9.79
CA ALA A 100 -12.51 15.45 9.23
C ALA A 100 -13.76 15.74 8.39
N ILE A 101 -13.76 15.27 7.15
CA ILE A 101 -14.82 15.54 6.19
C ILE A 101 -16.04 14.68 6.50
N ASP A 102 -17.21 15.33 6.61
CA ASP A 102 -18.50 14.65 6.71
C ASP A 102 -18.94 14.08 5.36
N THR A 103 -18.63 12.82 5.13
CA THR A 103 -19.03 12.12 3.90
C THR A 103 -20.50 11.71 3.89
N ASP A 104 -21.29 11.98 4.93
CA ASP A 104 -22.73 11.83 4.95
C ASP A 104 -23.45 13.07 4.45
N HIS A 105 -22.80 14.23 4.46
CA HIS A 105 -23.40 15.48 4.04
C HIS A 105 -23.62 15.50 2.51
N PRO A 106 -24.86 15.68 2.01
CA PRO A 106 -25.14 15.58 0.57
C PRO A 106 -24.31 16.54 -0.28
N ALA A 107 -24.16 17.81 0.16
CA ALA A 107 -23.36 18.78 -0.58
C ALA A 107 -21.87 18.41 -0.64
N VAL A 108 -21.35 17.72 0.37
CA VAL A 108 -19.98 17.19 0.37
C VAL A 108 -19.83 16.05 -0.63
N GLN A 109 -20.79 15.12 -0.64
CA GLN A 109 -20.81 14.03 -1.61
C GLN A 109 -20.84 14.55 -3.04
N ASP A 110 -21.72 15.53 -3.32
CA ASP A 110 -21.85 16.12 -4.65
C ASP A 110 -20.57 16.87 -5.07
N ASP A 111 -19.98 17.67 -4.17
CA ASP A 111 -18.73 18.40 -4.45
C ASP A 111 -17.55 17.45 -4.72
N LEU A 112 -17.44 16.35 -3.96
CA LEU A 112 -16.40 15.34 -4.17
C LEU A 112 -16.63 14.51 -5.45
N LYS A 113 -17.88 14.25 -5.84
CA LYS A 113 -18.20 13.61 -7.13
C LYS A 113 -17.83 14.52 -8.30
N LEU A 114 -18.17 15.80 -8.24
CA LEU A 114 -17.76 16.81 -9.23
C LEU A 114 -16.22 16.93 -9.32
N TRP A 115 -15.54 16.89 -8.19
CA TRP A 115 -14.08 16.85 -8.18
C TRP A 115 -13.53 15.61 -8.89
N GLY A 116 -14.15 14.45 -8.68
CA GLY A 116 -13.77 13.20 -9.36
C GLY A 116 -13.93 13.27 -10.88
N GLU A 117 -15.01 13.89 -11.35
CA GLU A 117 -15.23 14.16 -12.79
C GLU A 117 -14.13 15.09 -13.33
N TRP A 118 -13.93 16.21 -12.66
CA TRP A 118 -12.93 17.20 -13.07
C TRP A 118 -11.50 16.66 -13.13
N ILE A 119 -11.06 15.90 -12.12
CA ILE A 119 -9.69 15.34 -12.11
C ILE A 119 -9.51 14.31 -13.24
N ASN A 120 -10.55 13.49 -13.49
CA ASN A 120 -10.53 12.53 -14.60
C ASN A 120 -10.38 13.26 -15.95
N ASP A 121 -11.17 14.30 -16.20
CA ASP A 121 -11.16 15.03 -17.46
C ASP A 121 -9.89 15.85 -17.67
N THR A 122 -9.34 16.42 -16.58
CA THR A 122 -8.17 17.28 -16.63
C THR A 122 -6.89 16.50 -16.82
N THR A 123 -6.77 15.33 -16.19
CA THR A 123 -5.51 14.57 -16.10
C THR A 123 -5.51 13.29 -16.93
N GLY A 124 -6.68 12.75 -17.25
CA GLY A 124 -6.83 11.48 -17.97
C GLY A 124 -6.27 10.27 -17.23
N VAL A 125 -6.25 10.29 -15.89
CA VAL A 125 -5.72 9.20 -15.05
C VAL A 125 -6.36 7.85 -15.37
N ASP A 126 -5.62 6.76 -15.18
CA ASP A 126 -6.11 5.39 -15.35
C ASP A 126 -6.63 4.77 -14.05
N GLY A 127 -6.49 5.48 -12.91
CA GLY A 127 -6.94 5.00 -11.61
C GLY A 127 -6.66 5.97 -10.48
N PHE A 128 -6.99 5.54 -9.26
CA PHE A 128 -6.84 6.31 -8.03
C PHE A 128 -6.17 5.50 -6.94
N CYS A 129 -5.27 6.14 -6.20
CA CYS A 129 -4.78 5.67 -4.91
C CYS A 129 -5.47 6.47 -3.80
N PHE A 130 -6.04 5.76 -2.83
CA PHE A 130 -6.72 6.34 -1.68
C PHE A 130 -5.81 6.23 -0.46
N GLU A 131 -5.08 7.31 -0.20
CA GLU A 131 -4.28 7.47 1.01
C GLU A 131 -5.19 7.53 2.23
N GLY A 132 -4.83 6.80 3.29
CA GLY A 132 -5.63 6.76 4.51
C GLY A 132 -7.05 6.23 4.27
N ALA A 133 -7.20 5.19 3.48
CA ALA A 133 -8.50 4.60 3.16
C ALA A 133 -9.29 4.18 4.40
N ALA A 134 -8.60 3.84 5.50
CA ALA A 134 -9.21 3.51 6.79
C ALA A 134 -10.04 4.65 7.40
N TYR A 135 -9.77 5.90 7.01
CA TYR A 135 -10.47 7.10 7.51
C TYR A 135 -11.60 7.56 6.58
N LEU A 136 -11.86 6.83 5.51
CA LEU A 136 -12.97 7.07 4.59
C LEU A 136 -14.07 6.07 4.85
N ARG A 137 -15.33 6.52 4.86
CA ARG A 137 -16.46 5.60 4.93
C ARG A 137 -16.46 4.68 3.72
N PRO A 138 -16.43 3.35 3.91
CA PRO A 138 -16.39 2.38 2.81
C PRO A 138 -17.56 2.54 1.83
N THR A 139 -18.77 2.81 2.36
CA THR A 139 -19.98 3.02 1.56
C THR A 139 -19.86 4.24 0.65
N PHE A 140 -19.41 5.37 1.17
CA PHE A 140 -19.16 6.57 0.37
C PHE A 140 -18.08 6.33 -0.68
N LEU A 141 -16.99 5.66 -0.32
CA LEU A 141 -15.89 5.35 -1.23
C LEU A 141 -16.37 4.49 -2.41
N ASN A 142 -17.20 3.49 -2.11
CA ASN A 142 -17.84 2.67 -3.15
C ASN A 142 -18.73 3.51 -4.07
N GLU A 143 -19.61 4.32 -3.52
CA GLU A 143 -20.51 5.20 -4.30
C GLU A 143 -19.72 6.17 -5.18
N TRP A 144 -18.66 6.77 -4.64
CA TRP A 144 -17.81 7.70 -5.37
C TRP A 144 -17.11 7.00 -6.56
N LEU A 145 -16.52 5.81 -6.34
CA LEU A 145 -15.87 5.03 -7.39
C LEU A 145 -16.84 4.62 -8.49
N VAL A 146 -18.03 4.14 -8.12
CA VAL A 146 -19.09 3.79 -9.07
C VAL A 146 -19.47 5.00 -9.91
N HIS A 147 -19.62 6.18 -9.27
CA HIS A 147 -19.97 7.42 -9.96
C HIS A 147 -18.88 7.81 -10.98
N VAL A 148 -17.61 7.90 -10.57
CA VAL A 148 -16.52 8.35 -11.46
C VAL A 148 -16.26 7.35 -12.60
N ARG A 149 -16.35 6.05 -12.34
CA ARG A 149 -16.25 5.01 -13.38
C ARG A 149 -17.40 5.10 -14.40
N ARG A 150 -18.62 5.37 -13.92
CA ARG A 150 -19.79 5.58 -14.80
C ARG A 150 -19.63 6.84 -15.64
N TYR A 151 -19.20 7.93 -15.05
CA TYR A 151 -18.94 9.20 -15.73
C TYR A 151 -17.87 9.05 -16.82
N SER A 152 -16.70 8.53 -16.44
CA SER A 152 -15.57 8.35 -17.36
C SER A 152 -15.80 7.26 -18.43
N ARG A 153 -16.79 6.39 -18.23
CA ARG A 153 -17.01 5.15 -19.02
C ARG A 153 -15.78 4.24 -19.10
N ARG A 154 -14.91 4.31 -18.09
CA ARG A 154 -13.66 3.56 -18.00
C ARG A 154 -13.63 2.71 -16.74
N LYS A 155 -12.98 1.56 -16.83
CA LYS A 155 -12.71 0.69 -15.68
C LYS A 155 -11.45 1.18 -14.95
N LEU A 156 -11.55 2.34 -14.29
CA LEU A 156 -10.43 2.94 -13.55
C LEU A 156 -9.97 2.02 -12.44
N PHE A 157 -8.66 1.78 -12.37
CA PHE A 157 -8.07 1.03 -11.26
C PHE A 157 -8.20 1.82 -9.96
N ALA A 158 -8.38 1.11 -8.84
CA ALA A 158 -8.44 1.74 -7.54
C ALA A 158 -7.69 0.91 -6.52
N VAL A 159 -6.86 1.56 -5.70
CA VAL A 159 -6.13 0.94 -4.59
C VAL A 159 -6.30 1.76 -3.33
N GLY A 160 -6.55 1.09 -2.22
CA GLY A 160 -6.64 1.68 -0.89
C GLY A 160 -5.37 1.43 -0.07
N ASP A 161 -4.85 2.47 0.55
CA ASP A 161 -3.86 2.39 1.61
C ASP A 161 -4.59 2.28 2.95
N TYR A 162 -4.77 1.03 3.38
CA TYR A 162 -5.36 0.68 4.68
C TYR A 162 -4.30 -0.08 5.48
N TRP A 163 -3.68 0.58 6.45
CA TRP A 163 -2.55 0.04 7.19
C TRP A 163 -3.00 -0.88 8.32
N ALA A 164 -3.15 -2.16 8.02
CA ALA A 164 -3.46 -3.22 8.98
C ALA A 164 -2.53 -4.42 8.80
N GLU A 165 -2.03 -4.96 9.92
CA GLU A 165 -1.12 -6.12 9.89
C GLU A 165 -1.84 -7.45 9.65
N ASP A 166 -3.14 -7.50 9.92
CA ASP A 166 -3.98 -8.67 9.73
C ASP A 166 -4.76 -8.62 8.41
N VAL A 167 -4.89 -9.76 7.77
CA VAL A 167 -5.58 -9.86 6.48
C VAL A 167 -7.11 -9.77 6.62
N GLU A 168 -7.65 -10.10 7.77
CA GLU A 168 -9.09 -10.07 8.06
C GLU A 168 -9.63 -8.65 7.99
N SER A 169 -8.88 -7.65 8.49
CA SER A 169 -9.22 -6.24 8.37
C SER A 169 -9.29 -5.81 6.91
N LEU A 170 -8.36 -6.27 6.07
CA LEU A 170 -8.37 -5.98 4.63
C LEU A 170 -9.56 -6.67 3.94
N HIS A 171 -9.86 -7.92 4.28
CA HIS A 171 -11.05 -8.63 3.76
C HIS A 171 -12.34 -7.92 4.13
N HIS A 172 -12.45 -7.45 5.37
CA HIS A 172 -13.61 -6.69 5.80
C HIS A 172 -13.78 -5.41 4.98
N PHE A 173 -12.71 -4.64 4.79
CA PHE A 173 -12.75 -3.41 4.00
C PHE A 173 -13.07 -3.67 2.52
N ILE A 174 -12.47 -4.69 1.91
CA ILE A 174 -12.80 -5.13 0.55
C ILE A 174 -14.27 -5.48 0.43
N SER A 175 -14.81 -6.24 1.40
CA SER A 175 -16.23 -6.62 1.42
C SER A 175 -17.16 -5.41 1.52
N THR A 176 -16.88 -4.48 2.43
CA THR A 176 -17.70 -3.29 2.66
C THR A 176 -17.63 -2.29 1.50
N THR A 177 -16.55 -2.29 0.73
CA THR A 177 -16.43 -1.52 -0.52
C THR A 177 -16.92 -2.29 -1.75
N GLY A 178 -17.57 -3.43 -1.56
CA GLY A 178 -18.13 -4.24 -2.64
C GLY A 178 -17.08 -4.79 -3.62
N GLY A 179 -15.83 -4.98 -3.18
CA GLY A 179 -14.73 -5.46 -4.02
C GLY A 179 -14.27 -4.46 -5.09
N GLN A 180 -14.59 -3.18 -4.93
CA GLN A 180 -14.29 -2.14 -5.92
C GLN A 180 -12.85 -1.65 -5.90
N LEU A 181 -12.12 -1.92 -4.79
CA LEU A 181 -10.73 -1.55 -4.59
C LEU A 181 -9.83 -2.78 -4.43
N ALA A 182 -8.63 -2.69 -5.02
CA ALA A 182 -7.49 -3.46 -4.56
C ALA A 182 -6.91 -2.79 -3.29
N MET A 183 -6.19 -3.55 -2.46
CA MET A 183 -5.59 -3.03 -1.24
C MET A 183 -4.08 -3.24 -1.24
N LEU A 184 -3.33 -2.33 -0.62
CA LEU A 184 -1.94 -2.60 -0.30
C LEU A 184 -1.87 -3.83 0.62
N ASP A 185 -1.04 -4.80 0.26
CA ASP A 185 -0.85 -6.03 1.04
C ASP A 185 0.10 -5.77 2.22
N VAL A 186 -0.39 -5.03 3.20
CA VAL A 186 0.35 -4.67 4.41
C VAL A 186 0.75 -5.92 5.21
N PRO A 187 -0.08 -6.97 5.35
CA PRO A 187 0.35 -8.23 5.97
C PRO A 187 1.58 -8.84 5.31
N LEU A 188 1.70 -8.81 3.98
CA LEU A 188 2.87 -9.29 3.25
C LEU A 188 4.11 -8.46 3.56
N HIS A 189 3.98 -7.12 3.59
CA HIS A 189 5.06 -6.22 4.00
C HIS A 189 5.57 -6.58 5.41
N TYR A 190 4.67 -6.80 6.37
CA TYR A 190 5.07 -7.21 7.73
C TYR A 190 5.70 -8.60 7.79
N ASN A 191 5.29 -9.53 6.92
CA ASN A 191 5.98 -10.81 6.80
C ASN A 191 7.42 -10.61 6.31
N PHE A 192 7.66 -9.74 5.31
CA PHE A 192 9.01 -9.38 4.86
C PHE A 192 9.82 -8.68 5.95
N HIS A 193 9.22 -7.73 6.67
CA HIS A 193 9.86 -7.05 7.79
C HIS A 193 10.32 -8.05 8.85
N ARG A 194 9.45 -8.97 9.30
CA ARG A 194 9.77 -10.00 10.30
C ARG A 194 10.83 -10.96 9.80
N ALA A 195 10.73 -11.43 8.56
CA ALA A 195 11.72 -12.35 7.96
C ALA A 195 13.09 -11.69 7.87
N SER A 196 13.16 -10.43 7.41
CA SER A 196 14.42 -9.69 7.27
C SER A 196 15.19 -9.54 8.59
N ARG A 197 14.47 -9.41 9.71
CA ARG A 197 15.04 -9.22 11.05
C ARG A 197 15.33 -10.52 11.78
N ALA A 198 14.80 -11.62 11.32
CA ALA A 198 15.03 -12.93 11.95
C ALA A 198 16.42 -13.52 11.67
N GLY A 199 17.15 -13.00 10.68
CA GLY A 199 18.51 -13.43 10.37
C GLY A 199 18.61 -14.91 10.02
N GLY A 200 17.78 -15.41 9.10
CA GLY A 200 17.74 -16.81 8.67
C GLY A 200 17.03 -17.77 9.63
N ARG A 201 16.28 -17.27 10.60
CA ARG A 201 15.47 -18.08 11.53
C ARG A 201 13.97 -18.01 11.24
N PHE A 202 13.58 -17.29 10.22
CA PHE A 202 12.19 -17.22 9.78
C PHE A 202 11.87 -18.44 8.92
N ASP A 203 10.73 -19.08 9.19
CA ASP A 203 10.26 -20.18 8.32
C ASP A 203 9.65 -19.58 7.05
N LEU A 204 10.45 -19.53 5.97
CA LEU A 204 10.03 -18.94 4.68
C LEU A 204 8.80 -19.62 4.08
N ARG A 205 8.47 -20.87 4.44
CA ARG A 205 7.24 -21.54 4.01
C ARG A 205 5.99 -20.76 4.42
N ARG A 206 6.11 -19.91 5.43
CA ARG A 206 5.04 -19.10 6.00
C ARG A 206 5.00 -17.67 5.45
N ILE A 207 5.90 -17.30 4.54
CA ILE A 207 6.06 -15.91 4.08
C ILE A 207 4.79 -15.33 3.46
N LEU A 208 3.95 -16.17 2.85
CA LEU A 208 2.68 -15.76 2.23
C LEU A 208 1.46 -16.03 3.14
N PHE A 209 1.63 -16.55 4.37
CA PHE A 209 0.49 -16.85 5.23
C PHE A 209 -0.16 -15.58 5.76
N GLY A 210 -1.50 -15.52 5.74
CA GLY A 210 -2.26 -14.37 6.19
C GLY A 210 -2.01 -13.12 5.33
N THR A 211 -1.89 -13.26 4.02
CA THR A 211 -1.65 -12.16 3.07
C THR A 211 -2.69 -12.12 1.97
N LEU A 212 -2.98 -10.94 1.45
CA LEU A 212 -3.88 -10.80 0.30
C LEU A 212 -3.30 -11.46 -0.96
N MET A 213 -1.99 -11.42 -1.15
CA MET A 213 -1.31 -12.07 -2.27
C MET A 213 -1.65 -13.55 -2.36
N ARG A 214 -1.83 -14.22 -1.22
CA ARG A 214 -2.23 -15.63 -1.16
C ARG A 214 -3.74 -15.82 -1.28
N GLU A 215 -4.54 -14.99 -0.60
CA GLU A 215 -5.96 -15.24 -0.38
C GLU A 215 -6.87 -14.58 -1.42
N GLN A 216 -6.51 -13.36 -1.86
CA GLN A 216 -7.21 -12.60 -2.90
C GLN A 216 -6.24 -11.93 -3.88
N PRO A 217 -5.47 -12.69 -4.67
CA PRO A 217 -4.36 -12.18 -5.49
C PRO A 217 -4.78 -11.11 -6.50
N THR A 218 -6.01 -11.12 -6.96
CA THR A 218 -6.53 -10.11 -7.91
C THR A 218 -6.85 -8.76 -7.28
N LEU A 219 -6.87 -8.70 -5.95
CA LEU A 219 -7.11 -7.48 -5.17
C LEU A 219 -5.89 -7.08 -4.33
N ALA A 220 -4.79 -7.81 -4.43
CA ALA A 220 -3.56 -7.53 -3.72
C ALA A 220 -2.64 -6.59 -4.52
N VAL A 221 -2.32 -5.42 -3.98
CA VAL A 221 -1.19 -4.60 -4.44
C VAL A 221 -0.01 -4.86 -3.53
N THR A 222 0.94 -5.64 -4.03
CA THR A 222 2.10 -6.09 -3.26
C THR A 222 3.22 -5.06 -3.29
N PHE A 223 3.87 -4.84 -2.16
CA PHE A 223 4.99 -3.91 -2.02
C PHE A 223 6.01 -4.41 -0.99
N VAL A 224 7.22 -3.89 -1.05
CA VAL A 224 8.29 -4.21 -0.09
C VAL A 224 8.43 -3.10 0.94
N GLU A 225 8.45 -1.87 0.49
CA GLU A 225 8.59 -0.66 1.30
C GLU A 225 7.74 0.45 0.71
N ASN A 226 7.38 1.46 1.53
CA ASN A 226 6.75 2.69 1.05
C ASN A 226 7.28 3.91 1.84
N HIS A 227 6.74 5.10 1.57
CA HIS A 227 7.15 6.34 2.19
C HIS A 227 6.80 6.45 3.69
N ASN A 228 5.89 5.61 4.19
CA ASN A 228 5.48 5.59 5.59
C ASN A 228 6.23 4.54 6.42
N SER A 229 6.70 3.44 5.79
CA SER A 229 7.37 2.32 6.47
C SER A 229 8.88 2.49 6.61
N GLN A 230 9.49 3.43 5.89
CA GLN A 230 10.93 3.71 5.93
C GLN A 230 11.38 4.33 7.28
N PRO A 231 12.68 4.36 7.59
CA PRO A 231 13.19 4.80 8.89
C PRO A 231 12.66 6.16 9.33
N LEU A 232 12.33 6.29 10.62
CA LEU A 232 11.83 7.48 11.31
C LEU A 232 10.46 8.00 10.80
N ARG A 233 9.77 7.26 9.95
CA ARG A 233 8.40 7.60 9.55
C ARG A 233 7.36 7.03 10.50
N ALA A 234 6.12 7.51 10.35
CA ALA A 234 5.03 7.20 11.30
C ALA A 234 4.73 5.71 11.46
N LEU A 235 4.90 4.94 10.40
CA LEU A 235 4.63 3.50 10.35
C LEU A 235 5.92 2.68 10.16
N GLU A 236 7.04 3.19 10.72
CA GLU A 236 8.35 2.58 10.59
C GLU A 236 8.34 1.06 10.81
N SER A 237 8.54 0.33 9.73
CA SER A 237 8.58 -1.13 9.67
C SER A 237 9.53 -1.61 8.57
N VAL A 238 10.77 -1.14 8.66
CA VAL A 238 11.79 -1.32 7.63
C VAL A 238 12.03 -2.79 7.32
N VAL A 239 12.01 -3.14 6.04
CA VAL A 239 12.57 -4.40 5.53
C VAL A 239 14.09 -4.20 5.38
N GLU A 240 14.87 -5.02 6.06
CA GLU A 240 16.34 -4.88 6.06
C GLU A 240 16.92 -4.96 4.63
N PRO A 241 17.92 -4.13 4.30
CA PRO A 241 18.42 -4.01 2.92
C PRO A 241 18.83 -5.34 2.27
N TRP A 242 19.38 -6.27 3.05
CA TRP A 242 19.79 -7.58 2.52
C TRP A 242 18.62 -8.43 2.05
N PHE A 243 17.43 -8.29 2.65
CA PHE A 243 16.24 -9.07 2.32
C PHE A 243 15.40 -8.44 1.19
N LYS A 244 15.55 -7.14 0.93
CA LYS A 244 14.78 -6.45 -0.12
C LYS A 244 14.85 -7.12 -1.48
N PRO A 245 16.02 -7.60 -1.99
CA PRO A 245 16.06 -8.34 -3.25
C PRO A 245 15.20 -9.62 -3.24
N LEU A 246 15.18 -10.36 -2.13
CA LEU A 246 14.35 -11.56 -1.99
C LEU A 246 12.85 -11.19 -2.07
N ALA A 247 12.45 -10.17 -1.33
CA ALA A 247 11.09 -9.65 -1.31
C ALA A 247 10.65 -9.12 -2.69
N TYR A 248 11.51 -8.34 -3.38
CA TYR A 248 11.22 -7.87 -4.74
C TYR A 248 11.12 -9.01 -5.76
N ALA A 249 11.95 -10.04 -5.66
CA ALA A 249 11.80 -11.22 -6.52
C ALA A 249 10.44 -11.90 -6.31
N MET A 250 9.97 -12.01 -5.05
CA MET A 250 8.66 -12.59 -4.74
C MET A 250 7.51 -11.80 -5.34
N ILE A 251 7.48 -10.48 -5.18
CA ILE A 251 6.37 -9.68 -5.70
C ILE A 251 6.43 -9.47 -7.21
N LEU A 252 7.62 -9.42 -7.81
CA LEU A 252 7.79 -9.14 -9.24
C LEU A 252 7.70 -10.40 -10.11
N LEU A 253 8.12 -11.58 -9.65
CA LEU A 253 8.31 -12.75 -10.49
C LEU A 253 7.24 -13.83 -10.29
N ARG A 254 6.44 -13.75 -9.23
CA ARG A 254 5.25 -14.60 -9.07
C ARG A 254 4.07 -14.03 -9.86
N ARG A 255 3.03 -14.86 -10.04
CA ARG A 255 1.83 -14.46 -10.81
C ARG A 255 0.82 -13.66 -9.98
N GLU A 256 0.88 -13.79 -8.65
CA GLU A 256 -0.08 -13.22 -7.71
C GLU A 256 0.22 -11.76 -7.47
N GLY A 257 -0.84 -10.95 -7.40
CA GLY A 257 -0.78 -9.54 -7.02
C GLY A 257 -0.33 -8.59 -8.12
N TYR A 258 -0.47 -7.30 -7.82
CA TYR A 258 0.01 -6.16 -8.61
C TYR A 258 1.23 -5.57 -7.90
N PRO A 259 2.46 -5.80 -8.36
CA PRO A 259 3.65 -5.33 -7.66
C PRO A 259 3.84 -3.82 -7.76
N CYS A 260 4.18 -3.21 -6.64
CA CYS A 260 4.57 -1.81 -6.53
C CYS A 260 6.06 -1.72 -6.15
N VAL A 261 6.85 -1.01 -6.94
CA VAL A 261 8.26 -0.75 -6.67
C VAL A 261 8.39 0.63 -6.01
N PHE A 262 8.97 0.66 -4.81
CA PHE A 262 9.19 1.91 -4.10
C PHE A 262 10.36 2.69 -4.70
N TYR A 263 10.14 3.99 -4.94
CA TYR A 263 11.15 4.87 -5.52
C TYR A 263 12.46 4.88 -4.73
N GLY A 264 12.38 4.94 -3.39
CA GLY A 264 13.53 4.94 -2.50
C GLY A 264 14.37 3.65 -2.59
N ASP A 265 13.73 2.49 -2.80
CA ASP A 265 14.45 1.23 -2.99
C ASP A 265 15.08 1.13 -4.39
N TYR A 266 14.46 1.72 -5.39
CA TYR A 266 14.98 1.68 -6.74
C TYR A 266 16.18 2.63 -6.94
N TYR A 267 16.04 3.90 -6.54
CA TYR A 267 17.08 4.91 -6.76
C TYR A 267 18.02 5.11 -5.57
N GLY A 268 17.64 4.64 -4.40
CA GLY A 268 18.22 5.08 -3.14
C GLY A 268 17.68 6.44 -2.72
N GLY A 269 18.14 6.94 -1.60
CA GLY A 269 17.72 8.24 -1.10
C GLY A 269 18.51 8.70 0.12
N HIS A 270 18.40 9.99 0.39
CA HIS A 270 18.94 10.61 1.58
C HIS A 270 17.94 11.65 2.11
N TYR A 271 17.70 11.61 3.41
CA TYR A 271 16.91 12.63 4.07
C TYR A 271 17.33 12.77 5.55
N VAL A 272 16.93 13.87 6.16
CA VAL A 272 17.09 14.10 7.60
C VAL A 272 15.72 14.11 8.23
N ASP A 273 15.56 13.41 9.34
CA ASP A 273 14.32 13.42 10.12
C ASP A 273 14.60 13.43 11.61
N ILE A 274 13.60 13.79 12.41
CA ILE A 274 13.72 13.89 13.87
C ILE A 274 13.43 12.52 14.49
N GLY A 275 14.40 11.99 15.19
CA GLY A 275 14.27 10.73 15.92
C GLY A 275 13.43 10.84 17.21
N ARG A 276 13.15 9.70 17.83
CA ARG A 276 12.47 9.64 19.15
C ARG A 276 13.21 10.35 20.27
N ASP A 277 14.52 10.53 20.12
CA ASP A 277 15.39 11.33 20.98
C ASP A 277 15.29 12.85 20.74
N ARG A 278 14.41 13.26 19.81
CA ARG A 278 14.21 14.64 19.35
C ARG A 278 15.44 15.28 18.70
N GLN A 279 16.38 14.46 18.22
CA GLN A 279 17.55 14.93 17.47
C GLN A 279 17.39 14.62 15.98
N PRO A 280 18.00 15.43 15.09
CA PRO A 280 18.04 15.14 13.68
C PRO A 280 18.95 13.95 13.39
N HIS A 281 18.48 13.02 12.58
CA HIS A 281 19.22 11.86 12.11
C HIS A 281 19.28 11.85 10.59
N GLU A 282 20.46 11.57 10.05
CA GLU A 282 20.62 11.34 8.62
C GLU A 282 20.26 9.90 8.26
N ILE A 283 19.37 9.75 7.30
CA ILE A 283 18.93 8.45 6.81
C ILE A 283 19.37 8.27 5.37
N TRP A 284 20.04 7.15 5.11
CA TRP A 284 20.49 6.74 3.80
C TRP A 284 19.77 5.46 3.37
N LEU A 285 19.10 5.52 2.22
CA LEU A 285 18.44 4.37 1.61
C LEU A 285 19.33 3.80 0.51
N ASN A 286 19.58 2.50 0.56
CA ASN A 286 20.37 1.80 -0.45
C ASN A 286 19.57 1.62 -1.74
N SER A 287 20.20 1.85 -2.90
CA SER A 287 19.60 1.50 -4.18
C SER A 287 19.71 0.00 -4.44
N HIS A 288 18.60 -0.63 -4.81
CA HIS A 288 18.51 -2.02 -5.27
C HIS A 288 18.27 -2.12 -6.78
N ARG A 289 18.45 -1.01 -7.52
CA ARG A 289 18.18 -0.87 -8.95
C ARG A 289 18.77 -2.00 -9.78
N PHE A 290 20.01 -2.38 -9.52
CA PHE A 290 20.72 -3.40 -10.29
C PHE A 290 19.93 -4.73 -10.36
N LEU A 291 19.40 -5.22 -9.24
CA LEU A 291 18.59 -6.44 -9.21
C LEU A 291 17.14 -6.20 -9.66
N ILE A 292 16.55 -5.06 -9.28
CA ILE A 292 15.18 -4.73 -9.68
C ILE A 292 15.07 -4.63 -11.21
N ASP A 293 16.05 -4.03 -11.90
CA ASP A 293 16.06 -3.99 -13.37
C ASP A 293 16.08 -5.41 -13.98
N LYS A 294 16.86 -6.32 -13.41
CA LYS A 294 16.91 -7.73 -13.82
C LYS A 294 15.58 -8.45 -13.57
N PHE A 295 14.94 -8.19 -12.44
CA PHE A 295 13.62 -8.76 -12.13
C PHE A 295 12.53 -8.20 -13.06
N LEU A 296 12.55 -6.90 -13.35
CA LEU A 296 11.62 -6.30 -14.32
C LEU A 296 11.81 -6.86 -15.72
N TYR A 297 13.06 -7.07 -16.15
CA TYR A 297 13.37 -7.77 -17.39
C TYR A 297 12.82 -9.21 -17.38
N ALA A 298 13.10 -9.96 -16.33
CA ALA A 298 12.60 -11.35 -16.20
C ALA A 298 11.06 -11.38 -16.13
N ARG A 299 10.43 -10.44 -15.42
CA ARG A 299 8.97 -10.31 -15.39
C ARG A 299 8.38 -10.12 -16.77
N LYS A 300 8.97 -9.24 -17.57
CA LYS A 300 8.49 -8.89 -18.91
C LYS A 300 8.62 -10.06 -19.91
N HIS A 301 9.67 -10.86 -19.79
CA HIS A 301 10.05 -11.81 -20.83
C HIS A 301 9.86 -13.29 -20.45
N TYR A 302 9.80 -13.62 -19.14
CA TYR A 302 9.84 -15.01 -18.66
C TYR A 302 8.77 -15.34 -17.61
N ALA A 303 8.27 -14.35 -16.83
CA ALA A 303 7.35 -14.62 -15.74
C ALA A 303 5.90 -14.84 -16.24
N HIS A 304 5.71 -15.76 -17.17
CA HIS A 304 4.44 -16.07 -17.83
C HIS A 304 4.02 -17.53 -17.63
N GLY A 305 2.73 -17.81 -17.85
CA GLY A 305 2.18 -19.16 -17.85
C GLY A 305 1.98 -19.77 -16.46
N PRO A 306 1.82 -21.12 -16.40
CA PRO A 306 1.65 -21.84 -15.16
C PRO A 306 2.81 -21.60 -14.18
N GLN A 307 2.51 -21.64 -12.89
CA GLN A 307 3.47 -21.52 -11.81
C GLN A 307 3.42 -22.77 -10.96
N TYR A 308 4.60 -23.33 -10.62
CA TYR A 308 4.75 -24.39 -9.64
C TYR A 308 5.61 -23.89 -8.49
N ASP A 309 5.18 -24.14 -7.26
CA ASP A 309 5.83 -23.73 -6.04
C ASP A 309 6.55 -24.90 -5.37
N TYR A 310 7.78 -24.68 -4.88
CA TYR A 310 8.64 -25.61 -4.18
C TYR A 310 8.98 -24.98 -2.82
N PHE A 311 8.05 -25.12 -1.87
CA PHE A 311 8.08 -24.47 -0.56
C PHE A 311 8.18 -25.48 0.58
N GLU A 312 8.90 -26.58 0.37
CA GLU A 312 9.06 -27.65 1.36
C GLU A 312 10.16 -27.33 2.38
N HIS A 313 11.17 -26.53 2.01
CA HIS A 313 12.29 -26.20 2.88
C HIS A 313 12.07 -24.88 3.64
N PRO A 314 12.31 -24.83 4.97
CA PRO A 314 12.04 -23.61 5.74
C PRO A 314 12.89 -22.40 5.34
N ASP A 315 14.12 -22.62 4.84
CA ASP A 315 15.12 -21.57 4.60
C ASP A 315 15.43 -21.40 3.11
N CYS A 316 14.81 -22.17 2.23
CA CYS A 316 15.08 -22.12 0.79
C CYS A 316 13.80 -22.41 0.00
N LEU A 317 13.31 -21.41 -0.71
CA LEU A 317 12.11 -21.51 -1.55
C LEU A 317 12.46 -21.46 -3.01
N GLY A 318 11.64 -22.13 -3.84
CA GLY A 318 11.70 -22.02 -5.28
C GLY A 318 10.32 -21.94 -5.93
N TRP A 319 10.26 -21.40 -7.12
CA TRP A 319 9.09 -21.49 -8.00
C TRP A 319 9.50 -21.41 -9.46
N THR A 320 8.65 -21.92 -10.33
CA THR A 320 8.87 -21.89 -11.78
C THR A 320 7.72 -21.21 -12.50
N ARG A 321 8.00 -20.66 -13.67
CA ARG A 321 7.04 -20.14 -14.64
C ARG A 321 7.32 -20.82 -15.97
N LEU A 322 6.31 -21.48 -16.53
CA LEU A 322 6.51 -22.40 -17.65
C LEU A 322 6.37 -21.74 -19.03
N GLY A 323 6.04 -20.44 -19.06
CA GLY A 323 5.75 -19.73 -20.29
C GLY A 323 4.33 -19.95 -20.83
N THR A 324 4.01 -19.25 -21.89
CA THR A 324 2.76 -19.36 -22.68
C THR A 324 3.12 -19.45 -24.15
N PRO A 325 2.18 -19.75 -25.07
CA PRO A 325 2.46 -19.70 -26.51
C PRO A 325 3.04 -18.36 -26.99
N ASP A 326 2.57 -17.24 -26.42
CA ASP A 326 3.05 -15.89 -26.78
C ASP A 326 4.39 -15.54 -26.12
N PHE A 327 4.68 -16.13 -24.97
CA PHE A 327 5.92 -15.99 -24.21
C PHE A 327 6.45 -17.37 -23.84
N PRO A 328 7.05 -18.10 -24.79
CA PRO A 328 7.29 -19.54 -24.64
C PRO A 328 8.43 -19.88 -23.69
N LYS A 329 9.29 -18.93 -23.33
CA LYS A 329 10.45 -19.18 -22.48
C LYS A 329 10.06 -19.37 -21.02
N ALA A 330 10.76 -20.29 -20.34
CA ALA A 330 10.54 -20.63 -18.94
C ALA A 330 11.52 -19.92 -18.01
N MET A 331 11.17 -19.90 -16.72
CA MET A 331 11.98 -19.31 -15.65
C MET A 331 11.88 -20.16 -14.38
N ALA A 332 12.98 -20.26 -13.64
CA ALA A 332 13.02 -20.79 -12.28
C ALA A 332 13.64 -19.75 -11.34
N VAL A 333 13.08 -19.59 -10.16
CA VAL A 333 13.60 -18.70 -9.11
C VAL A 333 13.88 -19.52 -7.88
N VAL A 334 15.04 -19.30 -7.26
CA VAL A 334 15.41 -19.88 -5.97
C VAL A 334 15.91 -18.78 -5.08
N LEU A 335 15.45 -18.74 -3.83
CA LEU A 335 15.89 -17.79 -2.82
C LEU A 335 16.09 -18.47 -1.48
N SER A 336 17.01 -17.93 -0.68
CA SER A 336 17.27 -18.40 0.69
C SER A 336 17.58 -17.23 1.61
N ASP A 337 17.05 -17.27 2.83
CA ASP A 337 17.37 -16.33 3.90
C ASP A 337 18.47 -16.83 4.83
N ALA A 338 19.02 -18.03 4.60
CA ALA A 338 20.05 -18.67 5.40
C ALA A 338 21.30 -19.01 4.56
N ALA A 339 21.77 -20.24 4.60
CA ALA A 339 23.05 -20.66 3.99
C ALA A 339 23.05 -20.81 2.45
N GLY A 340 21.89 -20.61 1.81
CA GLY A 340 21.68 -20.93 0.40
C GLY A 340 21.14 -22.34 0.23
N GLY A 341 20.93 -22.74 -1.02
CA GLY A 341 20.35 -24.04 -1.31
C GLY A 341 20.17 -24.34 -2.78
N ALA A 342 19.65 -25.52 -3.03
CA ALA A 342 19.27 -26.01 -4.35
C ALA A 342 17.84 -26.56 -4.30
N GLN A 343 17.13 -26.39 -5.40
CA GLN A 343 15.78 -26.92 -5.60
C GLN A 343 15.73 -27.70 -6.91
N TRP A 344 15.29 -28.96 -6.82
CA TRP A 344 15.01 -29.77 -7.99
C TRP A 344 13.62 -29.42 -8.52
N MET A 345 13.57 -28.69 -9.64
CA MET A 345 12.31 -28.06 -10.10
C MET A 345 12.01 -28.39 -11.56
N GLU A 346 10.71 -28.55 -11.88
CA GLU A 346 10.19 -28.68 -13.22
C GLU A 346 10.00 -27.31 -13.87
N VAL A 347 10.57 -27.11 -15.05
CA VAL A 347 10.39 -25.92 -15.88
C VAL A 347 9.67 -26.23 -17.21
N GLY A 348 9.27 -27.48 -17.43
CA GLY A 348 8.55 -27.90 -18.62
C GLY A 348 9.36 -27.80 -19.94
N LYS A 349 10.69 -27.73 -19.85
CA LYS A 349 11.63 -27.59 -20.99
C LYS A 349 12.67 -28.69 -20.99
N PRO A 350 12.46 -29.77 -21.78
CA PRO A 350 13.42 -30.86 -21.88
C PRO A 350 14.77 -30.45 -22.47
N ASN A 351 15.87 -30.97 -21.91
CA ASN A 351 17.24 -30.79 -22.42
C ASN A 351 17.63 -29.32 -22.69
N THR A 352 17.06 -28.37 -21.92
CA THR A 352 17.20 -26.95 -22.15
C THR A 352 18.19 -26.30 -21.16
N ILE A 353 18.91 -25.30 -21.63
CA ILE A 353 19.94 -24.60 -20.86
C ILE A 353 19.36 -23.34 -20.23
N PHE A 354 19.68 -23.14 -18.94
CA PHE A 354 19.32 -21.99 -18.15
C PHE A 354 20.57 -21.27 -17.62
N ARG A 355 20.51 -19.94 -17.52
CA ARG A 355 21.51 -19.10 -16.88
C ARG A 355 20.89 -18.24 -15.79
N ASP A 356 21.65 -17.93 -14.74
CA ASP A 356 21.24 -16.98 -13.70
C ASP A 356 21.42 -15.54 -14.20
N VAL A 357 20.31 -14.80 -14.38
CA VAL A 357 20.36 -13.39 -14.80
C VAL A 357 20.73 -12.44 -13.66
N THR A 358 20.67 -12.89 -12.40
CA THR A 358 21.18 -12.09 -11.28
C THR A 358 22.71 -12.06 -11.23
N GLU A 359 23.37 -13.01 -11.92
CA GLU A 359 24.84 -13.16 -11.97
C GLU A 359 25.44 -13.58 -10.61
N HIS A 360 24.61 -14.05 -9.67
CA HIS A 360 25.08 -14.55 -8.38
C HIS A 360 25.71 -15.93 -8.50
N ILE A 361 25.17 -16.79 -9.36
CA ILE A 361 25.69 -18.14 -9.61
C ILE A 361 26.30 -18.19 -11.01
N PRO A 362 27.61 -18.39 -11.14
CA PRO A 362 28.24 -18.63 -12.42
C PRO A 362 27.88 -20.04 -12.94
N GLY A 363 27.87 -20.18 -14.26
CA GLY A 363 27.60 -21.43 -14.92
C GLY A 363 26.16 -21.58 -15.42
N LEU A 364 25.84 -22.78 -15.86
CA LEU A 364 24.59 -23.08 -16.54
C LEU A 364 23.93 -24.29 -15.84
N VAL A 365 22.62 -24.32 -15.88
CA VAL A 365 21.82 -25.51 -15.52
C VAL A 365 21.22 -26.09 -16.79
N GLN A 366 21.42 -27.39 -17.02
CA GLN A 366 20.75 -28.11 -18.07
C GLN A 366 19.66 -29.00 -17.47
N THR A 367 18.47 -28.91 -18.01
CA THR A 367 17.35 -29.77 -17.61
C THR A 367 17.49 -31.16 -18.24
N ASN A 368 16.89 -32.15 -17.60
CA ASN A 368 16.79 -33.52 -18.13
C ASN A 368 15.70 -33.65 -19.20
N GLU A 369 15.51 -34.88 -19.72
CA GLU A 369 14.51 -35.22 -20.74
C GLU A 369 13.05 -34.94 -20.28
N ALA A 370 12.79 -34.91 -18.96
CA ALA A 370 11.50 -34.58 -18.37
C ALA A 370 11.31 -33.08 -18.04
N GLY A 371 12.31 -32.25 -18.37
CA GLY A 371 12.24 -30.80 -18.11
C GLY A 371 12.52 -30.39 -16.67
N TRP A 372 13.24 -31.22 -15.88
CA TRP A 372 13.65 -30.95 -14.51
C TRP A 372 15.12 -30.52 -14.42
N GLY A 373 15.45 -29.60 -13.53
CA GLY A 373 16.82 -29.13 -13.30
C GLY A 373 17.10 -28.84 -11.83
N ASP A 374 18.40 -28.83 -11.46
CA ASP A 374 18.90 -28.49 -10.14
C ASP A 374 19.28 -27.00 -10.09
N PHE A 375 18.35 -26.16 -9.65
CA PHE A 375 18.52 -24.72 -9.58
C PHE A 375 18.97 -24.29 -8.20
N ARG A 376 19.91 -23.34 -8.12
CA ARG A 376 20.62 -22.98 -6.87
C ARG A 376 20.61 -21.49 -6.60
N CYS A 377 20.79 -21.12 -5.33
CA CYS A 377 21.05 -19.74 -4.89
C CYS A 377 22.12 -19.71 -3.79
N LEU A 378 22.77 -18.56 -3.62
CA LEU A 378 23.64 -18.28 -2.49
C LEU A 378 22.84 -17.99 -1.22
N GLY A 379 23.53 -17.98 -0.08
CA GLY A 379 22.95 -17.60 1.21
C GLY A 379 22.56 -16.14 1.27
N GLY A 380 21.40 -15.85 1.91
CA GLY A 380 20.86 -14.49 1.99
C GLY A 380 20.60 -13.85 0.63
N SER A 381 20.26 -14.64 -0.39
CA SER A 381 20.26 -14.20 -1.79
C SER A 381 19.14 -14.84 -2.60
N VAL A 382 18.99 -14.36 -3.82
CA VAL A 382 18.06 -14.89 -4.82
C VAL A 382 18.79 -15.07 -6.14
N SER A 383 18.49 -16.17 -6.85
CA SER A 383 18.91 -16.41 -8.23
C SER A 383 17.70 -16.60 -9.14
N VAL A 384 17.75 -16.00 -10.31
CA VAL A 384 16.69 -16.04 -11.33
C VAL A 384 17.24 -16.68 -12.59
N TRP A 385 16.89 -17.94 -12.77
CA TRP A 385 17.32 -18.77 -13.86
C TRP A 385 16.36 -18.65 -15.03
N VAL A 386 16.84 -18.22 -16.17
CA VAL A 386 16.06 -18.05 -17.40
C VAL A 386 16.60 -18.91 -18.52
N GLU A 387 15.71 -19.37 -19.35
CA GLU A 387 16.01 -20.11 -20.59
C GLU A 387 16.86 -19.24 -21.55
N VAL A 388 17.97 -19.79 -22.02
CA VAL A 388 18.94 -19.11 -22.91
C VAL A 388 18.41 -18.95 -24.34
#